data_0091aa8610a720b7dc4b749c68024e5f
#
_entry.id   0091aa8610a720b7dc4b749c68024e5f
#
_cell.length_a   1.000
_cell.length_b   1.000
_cell.length_c   1.000
_cell.angle_alpha   90.00
_cell.angle_beta   90.00
_cell.angle_gamma   90.00
#
_symmetry.space_group_name_H-M   'P 1'
#
loop_
_entity.id
_entity.type
_entity.pdbx_description
1 polymer ?
#
loop_
_entity_poly.entity_id
_entity_poly.type
_entity_poly.pdbx_seq_one_letter_code
_entity_poly.pdbx_strand_id
1 'polypeptide(L)'
;MDKQQRIAQAIKDVISKMMDRVMDRVLITDPFIKENHRANKPLYAALVPDEIFKGSHFERRFVTPFGLVWEKLAQVVALEAHGNCQMGHTISGTVAQESLRRIQEVLNKLEHSKGKNKVKPNWNEELQYIQEGGGNQIPVSVVCDIFIQNEENGKRYAFELKAPLPNSDQTKVSKEKLFKLLAMEPKLVDYAYFALPYNPYGQKEDYKWDFPMRWFNMHEDESVLIGDEFWDLIGGEGTYNNFIQEVNSLGKDYRERIYREFLGIEPPPDFDEYLLK
;
A
#
# COMPACT_ATOMS: atom_id res chain seq x y z
N MET A 1 -19.09 13.70 17.39
CA MET A 1 -18.53 13.40 16.05
C MET A 1 -19.17 12.13 15.56
N ASP A 2 -19.66 12.14 14.35
CA ASP A 2 -20.10 10.91 13.70
C ASP A 2 -18.91 10.00 13.32
N LYS A 3 -19.17 8.81 12.77
CA LYS A 3 -18.15 7.83 12.41
C LYS A 3 -17.16 8.40 11.37
N GLN A 4 -17.68 9.04 10.32
CA GLN A 4 -16.84 9.57 9.25
C GLN A 4 -15.96 10.74 9.71
N GLN A 5 -16.47 11.58 10.61
CA GLN A 5 -15.66 12.64 11.24
C GLN A 5 -14.53 12.08 12.11
N ARG A 6 -14.75 10.99 12.85
CA ARG A 6 -13.68 10.33 13.62
C ARG A 6 -12.64 9.72 12.70
N ILE A 7 -13.05 9.08 11.61
CA ILE A 7 -12.14 8.54 10.59
C ILE A 7 -11.30 9.66 9.98
N ALA A 8 -11.91 10.77 9.55
CA ALA A 8 -11.19 11.92 8.99
C ALA A 8 -10.16 12.47 9.98
N GLN A 9 -10.54 12.64 11.25
CA GLN A 9 -9.62 13.10 12.29
C GLN A 9 -8.46 12.11 12.51
N ALA A 10 -8.73 10.80 12.54
CA ALA A 10 -7.69 9.78 12.69
C ALA A 10 -6.70 9.78 11.51
N ILE A 11 -7.19 9.94 10.27
CA ILE A 11 -6.36 10.10 9.08
C ILE A 11 -5.46 11.34 9.22
N LYS A 12 -6.05 12.48 9.56
CA LYS A 12 -5.34 13.75 9.77
C LYS A 12 -4.21 13.61 10.80
N ASP A 13 -4.49 12.99 11.94
CA ASP A 13 -3.51 12.81 13.02
C ASP A 13 -2.34 11.92 12.59
N VAL A 14 -2.60 10.85 11.83
CA VAL A 14 -1.54 9.96 11.31
C VAL A 14 -0.63 10.70 10.34
N ILE A 15 -1.21 11.43 9.37
CA ILE A 15 -0.44 12.15 8.35
C ILE A 15 0.34 13.30 8.99
N SER A 16 -0.29 14.11 9.84
CA SER A 16 0.39 15.22 10.53
C SER A 16 1.57 14.72 11.34
N LYS A 17 1.37 13.67 12.15
CA LYS A 17 2.44 13.09 12.95
C LYS A 17 3.60 12.55 12.12
N MET A 18 3.32 11.98 10.96
CA MET A 18 4.35 11.52 10.02
C MET A 18 5.11 12.72 9.43
N MET A 19 4.39 13.73 8.94
CA MET A 19 4.99 14.91 8.34
C MET A 19 5.82 15.72 9.34
N ASP A 20 5.33 15.91 10.57
CA ASP A 20 6.10 16.57 11.62
C ASP A 20 7.42 15.86 11.91
N ARG A 21 7.41 14.53 11.99
CA ARG A 21 8.64 13.73 12.13
C ARG A 21 9.62 13.90 10.96
N VAL A 22 9.09 13.99 9.72
CA VAL A 22 9.93 14.25 8.54
C VAL A 22 10.55 15.64 8.65
N MET A 23 9.77 16.67 8.99
CA MET A 23 10.26 18.03 9.15
C MET A 23 11.31 18.14 10.27
N ASP A 24 11.03 17.60 11.45
CA ASP A 24 12.01 17.52 12.54
C ASP A 24 13.30 16.82 12.12
N ARG A 25 13.17 15.75 11.34
CA ARG A 25 14.33 15.02 10.85
C ARG A 25 15.18 15.85 9.91
N VAL A 26 14.59 16.46 8.90
CA VAL A 26 15.33 17.20 7.88
C VAL A 26 15.82 18.58 8.34
N LEU A 27 15.22 19.14 9.39
CA LEU A 27 15.61 20.45 9.92
C LEU A 27 16.53 20.37 11.14
N ILE A 28 16.37 19.34 12.01
CA ILE A 28 16.99 19.32 13.34
C ILE A 28 17.91 18.11 13.51
N THR A 29 17.39 16.86 13.37
CA THR A 29 18.14 15.67 13.79
C THR A 29 19.06 15.10 12.70
N ASP A 30 18.77 15.33 11.44
CA ASP A 30 19.56 14.87 10.29
C ASP A 30 19.47 15.90 9.14
N PRO A 31 19.93 17.16 9.34
CA PRO A 31 19.87 18.19 8.34
C PRO A 31 20.89 17.94 7.21
N PHE A 32 20.58 18.43 6.00
CA PHE A 32 21.55 18.42 4.92
C PHE A 32 22.64 19.45 5.18
N ILE A 33 23.87 18.96 5.41
CA ILE A 33 25.06 19.78 5.61
C ILE A 33 25.96 19.63 4.38
N LYS A 34 26.03 20.68 3.56
CA LYS A 34 26.76 20.67 2.27
C LYS A 34 28.25 20.39 2.43
N GLU A 35 28.87 20.89 3.51
CA GLU A 35 30.28 20.66 3.81
C GLU A 35 30.56 19.17 4.04
N ASN A 36 29.72 18.50 4.83
CA ASN A 36 29.82 17.06 5.07
C ASN A 36 29.57 16.26 3.78
N HIS A 37 28.59 16.69 2.97
CA HIS A 37 28.32 16.05 1.70
C HIS A 37 29.50 16.13 0.74
N ARG A 38 30.11 17.33 0.59
CA ARG A 38 31.28 17.56 -0.24
C ARG A 38 32.51 16.77 0.22
N ALA A 39 32.72 16.70 1.54
CA ALA A 39 33.82 15.92 2.12
C ALA A 39 33.67 14.42 1.90
N ASN A 40 32.46 13.90 2.04
CA ASN A 40 32.17 12.45 1.91
C ASN A 40 32.02 11.99 0.45
N LYS A 41 31.62 12.89 -0.46
CA LYS A 41 31.33 12.58 -1.87
C LYS A 41 31.92 13.63 -2.83
N PRO A 42 33.25 13.88 -2.82
CA PRO A 42 33.85 14.99 -3.55
C PRO A 42 33.63 14.92 -5.07
N LEU A 43 33.65 13.71 -5.66
CA LEU A 43 33.39 13.53 -7.09
C LEU A 43 31.96 13.92 -7.48
N TYR A 44 30.99 13.56 -6.64
CA TYR A 44 29.58 13.91 -6.89
C TYR A 44 29.34 15.40 -6.73
N ALA A 45 29.92 16.00 -5.69
CA ALA A 45 29.82 17.42 -5.42
C ALA A 45 30.51 18.30 -6.50
N ALA A 46 31.53 17.76 -7.19
CA ALA A 46 32.16 18.44 -8.32
C ALA A 46 31.31 18.42 -9.60
N LEU A 47 30.36 17.47 -9.72
CA LEU A 47 29.56 17.27 -10.93
C LEU A 47 28.12 17.78 -10.80
N VAL A 48 27.57 17.81 -9.58
CA VAL A 48 26.15 18.08 -9.33
C VAL A 48 25.99 19.13 -8.23
N PRO A 49 25.14 20.15 -8.43
CA PRO A 49 24.88 21.18 -7.44
C PRO A 49 24.34 20.63 -6.11
N ASP A 50 24.68 21.30 -5.00
CA ASP A 50 24.25 20.90 -3.65
C ASP A 50 22.73 20.89 -3.49
N GLU A 51 22.02 21.76 -4.19
CA GLU A 51 20.55 21.87 -4.18
C GLU A 51 19.88 20.56 -4.62
N ILE A 52 20.45 19.88 -5.61
CA ILE A 52 19.96 18.56 -6.08
C ILE A 52 20.12 17.51 -4.96
N PHE A 53 21.26 17.53 -4.26
CA PHE A 53 21.48 16.61 -3.15
C PHE A 53 20.63 16.96 -1.93
N LYS A 54 20.37 18.24 -1.69
CA LYS A 54 19.43 18.69 -0.65
C LYS A 54 18.02 18.18 -0.92
N GLY A 55 17.52 18.29 -2.15
CA GLY A 55 16.23 17.71 -2.57
C GLY A 55 16.18 16.19 -2.40
N SER A 56 17.21 15.47 -2.85
CA SER A 56 17.34 14.01 -2.68
C SER A 56 17.42 13.58 -1.20
N HIS A 57 18.03 14.43 -0.35
CA HIS A 57 18.07 14.21 1.10
C HIS A 57 16.67 14.26 1.72
N PHE A 58 15.85 15.24 1.33
CA PHE A 58 14.46 15.34 1.76
C PHE A 58 13.64 14.13 1.27
N GLU A 59 13.70 13.84 -0.04
CA GLU A 59 12.93 12.77 -0.67
C GLU A 59 13.11 11.43 0.07
N ARG A 60 14.34 11.00 0.33
CA ARG A 60 14.61 9.73 1.04
C ARG A 60 14.02 9.69 2.44
N ARG A 61 13.96 10.83 3.14
CA ARG A 61 13.42 10.93 4.50
C ARG A 61 11.91 11.03 4.52
N PHE A 62 11.32 11.41 3.39
CA PHE A 62 9.88 11.44 3.18
C PHE A 62 9.33 10.09 2.67
N VAL A 63 9.92 9.54 1.60
CA VAL A 63 9.37 8.36 0.91
C VAL A 63 9.34 7.12 1.82
N THR A 64 10.37 6.89 2.63
CA THR A 64 10.43 5.72 3.51
C THR A 64 9.35 5.75 4.60
N PRO A 65 9.21 6.81 5.42
CA PRO A 65 8.10 6.91 6.38
C PRO A 65 6.73 6.87 5.71
N PHE A 66 6.59 7.49 4.54
CA PHE A 66 5.32 7.53 3.81
C PHE A 66 4.91 6.13 3.31
N GLY A 67 5.87 5.30 2.90
CA GLY A 67 5.58 3.91 2.54
C GLY A 67 5.00 3.08 3.69
N LEU A 68 5.41 3.37 4.93
CA LEU A 68 4.91 2.68 6.14
C LEU A 68 3.59 3.28 6.67
N VAL A 69 3.23 4.48 6.22
CA VAL A 69 2.00 5.17 6.67
C VAL A 69 0.74 4.49 6.17
N TRP A 70 0.77 3.86 5.01
CA TRP A 70 -0.39 3.20 4.42
C TRP A 70 -1.04 2.16 5.35
N GLU A 71 -0.23 1.30 5.93
CA GLU A 71 -0.71 0.30 6.88
C GLU A 71 -1.28 0.96 8.15
N LYS A 72 -0.63 2.03 8.64
CA LYS A 72 -1.11 2.74 9.82
C LYS A 72 -2.42 3.49 9.56
N LEU A 73 -2.57 4.10 8.37
CA LEU A 73 -3.81 4.72 7.95
C LEU A 73 -4.94 3.68 7.86
N ALA A 74 -4.68 2.55 7.19
CA ALA A 74 -5.64 1.46 7.11
C ALA A 74 -6.05 0.95 8.49
N GLN A 75 -5.09 0.80 9.41
CA GLN A 75 -5.37 0.38 10.78
C GLN A 75 -6.31 1.35 11.50
N VAL A 76 -6.02 2.66 11.51
CA VAL A 76 -6.84 3.62 12.25
C VAL A 76 -8.24 3.74 11.65
N VAL A 77 -8.37 3.70 10.33
CA VAL A 77 -9.67 3.69 9.64
C VAL A 77 -10.48 2.46 10.02
N ALA A 78 -9.87 1.27 9.94
CA ALA A 78 -10.55 0.03 10.27
C ALA A 78 -10.92 -0.09 11.75
N LEU A 79 -10.08 0.41 12.66
CA LEU A 79 -10.39 0.47 14.10
C LEU A 79 -11.62 1.34 14.38
N GLU A 80 -11.71 2.52 13.77
CA GLU A 80 -12.86 3.41 13.91
C GLU A 80 -14.15 2.82 13.29
N ALA A 81 -13.98 2.01 12.23
CA ALA A 81 -15.11 1.44 11.50
C ALA A 81 -15.61 0.12 12.10
N HIS A 82 -14.70 -0.77 12.51
CA HIS A 82 -15.00 -2.16 12.85
C HIS A 82 -14.62 -2.55 14.29
N GLY A 83 -13.99 -1.66 15.06
CA GLY A 83 -13.55 -1.93 16.44
C GLY A 83 -12.32 -2.84 16.57
N ASN A 84 -11.94 -3.56 15.53
CA ASN A 84 -10.82 -4.52 15.55
C ASN A 84 -10.02 -4.47 14.24
N CYS A 85 -8.71 -4.26 14.36
CA CYS A 85 -7.77 -4.30 13.24
C CYS A 85 -6.36 -4.61 13.75
N GLN A 86 -5.66 -5.52 13.09
CA GLN A 86 -4.28 -5.89 13.42
C GLN A 86 -3.38 -5.67 12.20
N MET A 87 -2.23 -5.02 12.42
CA MET A 87 -1.16 -4.87 11.43
C MET A 87 -0.17 -6.03 11.56
N GLY A 88 0.38 -6.50 10.45
CA GLY A 88 1.40 -7.55 10.43
C GLY A 88 0.92 -8.84 11.10
N HIS A 89 -0.36 -9.18 10.93
CA HIS A 89 -0.98 -10.32 11.60
C HIS A 89 -0.56 -11.65 10.96
N THR A 90 -0.07 -12.57 11.78
CA THR A 90 0.29 -13.92 11.35
C THR A 90 -0.90 -14.86 11.46
N ILE A 91 -1.30 -15.44 10.33
CA ILE A 91 -2.35 -16.44 10.23
C ILE A 91 -1.68 -17.79 9.97
N SER A 92 -1.89 -18.74 10.87
CA SER A 92 -1.30 -20.09 10.79
C SER A 92 -2.40 -21.14 10.70
N GLY A 93 -2.28 -22.00 9.71
CA GLY A 93 -3.23 -23.10 9.44
C GLY A 93 -2.55 -24.21 8.65
N THR A 94 -3.34 -25.02 7.98
CA THR A 94 -2.82 -26.07 7.08
C THR A 94 -3.37 -25.87 5.69
N VAL A 95 -2.60 -26.27 4.69
CA VAL A 95 -3.02 -26.26 3.27
C VAL A 95 -2.70 -27.63 2.69
N ALA A 96 -3.60 -28.16 1.87
CA ALA A 96 -3.38 -29.45 1.23
C ALA A 96 -2.15 -29.40 0.32
N GLN A 97 -1.35 -30.45 0.34
CA GLN A 97 -0.09 -30.55 -0.42
C GLN A 97 -0.29 -30.27 -1.92
N GLU A 98 -1.37 -30.79 -2.50
CA GLU A 98 -1.69 -30.56 -3.91
C GLU A 98 -2.10 -29.11 -4.16
N SER A 99 -2.81 -28.44 -3.23
CA SER A 99 -3.11 -27.01 -3.33
C SER A 99 -1.83 -26.18 -3.35
N LEU A 100 -0.85 -26.48 -2.51
CA LEU A 100 0.45 -25.78 -2.54
C LEU A 100 1.20 -25.99 -3.86
N ARG A 101 1.16 -27.20 -4.43
CA ARG A 101 1.74 -27.48 -5.76
C ARG A 101 1.03 -26.67 -6.84
N ARG A 102 -0.29 -26.61 -6.81
CA ARG A 102 -1.11 -25.87 -7.77
C ARG A 102 -0.90 -24.36 -7.68
N ILE A 103 -0.68 -23.82 -6.47
CA ILE A 103 -0.28 -22.40 -6.31
C ILE A 103 1.00 -22.13 -7.10
N GLN A 104 2.04 -22.96 -6.93
CA GLN A 104 3.31 -22.77 -7.64
C GLN A 104 3.15 -22.98 -9.17
N GLU A 105 2.32 -23.89 -9.59
CA GLU A 105 2.01 -24.10 -11.00
C GLU A 105 1.35 -22.88 -11.65
N VAL A 106 0.32 -22.31 -11.01
CA VAL A 106 -0.35 -21.07 -11.46
C VAL A 106 0.66 -19.92 -11.55
N LEU A 107 1.45 -19.69 -10.51
CA LEU A 107 2.44 -18.62 -10.50
C LEU A 107 3.50 -18.81 -11.60
N ASN A 108 4.02 -20.03 -11.77
CA ASN A 108 5.00 -20.34 -12.83
C ASN A 108 4.41 -20.15 -14.22
N LYS A 109 3.15 -20.55 -14.44
CA LYS A 109 2.45 -20.37 -15.70
C LYS A 109 2.28 -18.88 -16.06
N LEU A 110 1.92 -18.04 -15.10
CA LEU A 110 1.81 -16.59 -15.29
C LEU A 110 3.19 -15.95 -15.54
N GLU A 111 4.24 -16.39 -14.83
CA GLU A 111 5.59 -15.84 -14.93
C GLU A 111 6.26 -16.13 -16.28
N HIS A 112 6.12 -17.36 -16.76
CA HIS A 112 6.88 -17.84 -17.90
C HIS A 112 6.11 -17.78 -19.23
N SER A 113 4.81 -17.48 -19.21
CA SER A 113 4.03 -17.31 -20.43
C SER A 113 4.45 -16.05 -21.20
N LYS A 114 4.76 -16.19 -22.51
CA LYS A 114 5.24 -15.06 -23.33
C LYS A 114 4.64 -15.10 -24.73
N GLY A 115 4.57 -13.93 -25.37
CA GLY A 115 4.16 -13.80 -26.76
C GLY A 115 2.72 -14.28 -26.99
N LYS A 116 2.51 -15.08 -28.03
CA LYS A 116 1.18 -15.62 -28.40
C LYS A 116 0.59 -16.56 -27.35
N ASN A 117 1.42 -17.12 -26.47
CA ASN A 117 1.02 -18.03 -25.41
C ASN A 117 0.92 -17.31 -24.04
N LYS A 118 0.85 -15.98 -24.01
CA LYS A 118 0.69 -15.23 -22.78
C LYS A 118 -0.63 -15.59 -22.12
N VAL A 119 -0.55 -16.14 -20.93
CA VAL A 119 -1.71 -16.45 -20.08
C VAL A 119 -2.16 -15.17 -19.41
N LYS A 120 -3.46 -14.91 -19.44
CA LYS A 120 -4.07 -13.84 -18.66
C LYS A 120 -4.42 -14.38 -17.27
N PRO A 121 -4.17 -13.62 -16.20
CA PRO A 121 -4.64 -14.02 -14.87
C PRO A 121 -6.17 -14.03 -14.84
N ASN A 122 -6.73 -15.01 -14.10
CA ASN A 122 -8.15 -15.11 -13.79
C ASN A 122 -8.27 -15.63 -12.36
N TRP A 123 -8.52 -14.74 -11.43
CA TRP A 123 -8.54 -15.03 -10.02
C TRP A 123 -9.48 -16.17 -9.63
N ASN A 124 -10.70 -16.15 -10.14
CA ASN A 124 -11.73 -17.10 -9.75
C ASN A 124 -11.41 -18.52 -10.24
N GLU A 125 -10.99 -18.66 -11.50
CA GLU A 125 -10.59 -19.97 -12.06
C GLU A 125 -9.34 -20.52 -11.35
N GLU A 126 -8.36 -19.66 -11.10
CA GLU A 126 -7.10 -20.02 -10.42
C GLU A 126 -7.35 -20.46 -8.98
N LEU A 127 -8.18 -19.71 -8.24
CA LEU A 127 -8.53 -20.04 -6.86
C LEU A 127 -9.34 -21.34 -6.77
N GLN A 128 -10.33 -21.53 -7.63
CA GLN A 128 -11.09 -22.77 -7.71
C GLN A 128 -10.15 -23.96 -7.96
N TYR A 129 -9.29 -23.87 -8.98
CA TYR A 129 -8.30 -24.91 -9.29
C TYR A 129 -7.42 -25.24 -8.08
N ILE A 130 -6.97 -24.24 -7.33
CA ILE A 130 -6.15 -24.43 -6.13
C ILE A 130 -6.94 -25.12 -5.03
N GLN A 131 -8.17 -24.68 -4.76
CA GLN A 131 -9.01 -25.22 -3.68
C GLN A 131 -9.48 -26.65 -3.91
N GLU A 132 -9.55 -27.11 -5.13
CA GLU A 132 -9.82 -28.52 -5.49
C GLU A 132 -8.63 -29.45 -5.19
N GLY A 133 -7.48 -28.91 -4.75
CA GLY A 133 -6.31 -29.70 -4.39
C GLY A 133 -6.53 -30.45 -3.08
N GLY A 134 -6.12 -31.72 -3.05
CA GLY A 134 -6.24 -32.58 -1.88
C GLY A 134 -4.86 -33.04 -1.34
N GLY A 135 -4.88 -34.11 -0.55
CA GLY A 135 -3.68 -34.76 -0.02
C GLY A 135 -3.37 -34.40 1.44
N ASN A 136 -2.11 -34.60 1.84
CA ASN A 136 -1.68 -34.33 3.21
C ASN A 136 -1.76 -32.84 3.54
N GLN A 137 -2.20 -32.55 4.75
CA GLN A 137 -2.25 -31.17 5.26
C GLN A 137 -0.86 -30.71 5.71
N ILE A 138 -0.36 -29.65 5.13
CA ILE A 138 0.95 -29.07 5.38
C ILE A 138 0.78 -27.79 6.20
N PRO A 139 1.48 -27.64 7.34
CA PRO A 139 1.46 -26.41 8.12
C PRO A 139 1.98 -25.21 7.30
N VAL A 140 1.22 -24.12 7.31
CA VAL A 140 1.54 -22.88 6.60
C VAL A 140 1.26 -21.69 7.50
N SER A 141 2.16 -20.71 7.49
CA SER A 141 1.96 -19.41 8.15
C SER A 141 2.10 -18.29 7.12
N VAL A 142 1.17 -17.35 7.14
CA VAL A 142 1.16 -16.18 6.27
C VAL A 142 1.04 -14.94 7.14
N VAL A 143 1.91 -13.96 6.93
CA VAL A 143 1.77 -12.62 7.52
C VAL A 143 1.04 -11.74 6.51
N CYS A 144 -0.12 -11.21 6.88
CA CYS A 144 -0.81 -10.18 6.09
C CYS A 144 -0.54 -8.79 6.65
N ASP A 145 -0.57 -7.78 5.79
CA ASP A 145 -0.26 -6.40 6.19
C ASP A 145 -1.36 -5.85 7.12
N ILE A 146 -2.63 -6.14 6.81
CA ILE A 146 -3.81 -5.75 7.60
C ILE A 146 -4.75 -6.96 7.76
N PHE A 147 -5.23 -7.17 8.98
CA PHE A 147 -6.26 -8.16 9.29
C PHE A 147 -7.41 -7.48 10.05
N ILE A 148 -8.64 -7.69 9.57
CA ILE A 148 -9.85 -7.14 10.17
C ILE A 148 -10.80 -8.30 10.47
N GLN A 149 -11.30 -8.36 11.71
CA GLN A 149 -12.46 -9.16 12.06
C GLN A 149 -13.63 -8.20 12.29
N ASN A 150 -14.56 -8.17 11.35
CA ASN A 150 -15.73 -7.32 11.46
C ASN A 150 -16.66 -7.88 12.56
N GLU A 151 -16.88 -7.11 13.62
CA GLU A 151 -17.66 -7.53 14.79
C GLU A 151 -19.17 -7.64 14.47
N GLU A 152 -19.67 -6.89 13.48
CA GLU A 152 -21.10 -6.88 13.13
C GLU A 152 -21.51 -8.16 12.37
N ASN A 153 -20.68 -8.65 11.46
CA ASN A 153 -21.01 -9.79 10.60
C ASN A 153 -20.10 -11.02 10.82
N GLY A 154 -19.10 -10.91 11.71
CA GLY A 154 -18.15 -11.97 12.04
C GLY A 154 -17.17 -12.32 10.91
N LYS A 155 -17.16 -11.58 9.79
CA LYS A 155 -16.28 -11.85 8.65
C LYS A 155 -14.85 -11.42 8.93
N ARG A 156 -13.91 -12.20 8.39
CA ARG A 156 -12.46 -11.99 8.53
C ARG A 156 -11.86 -11.62 7.18
N TYR A 157 -11.20 -10.49 7.17
CA TYR A 157 -10.58 -9.90 5.97
C TYR A 157 -9.09 -9.81 6.16
N ALA A 158 -8.31 -10.27 5.18
CA ALA A 158 -6.88 -10.11 5.12
C ALA A 158 -6.49 -9.27 3.89
N PHE A 159 -5.58 -8.33 4.07
CA PHE A 159 -5.12 -7.45 3.00
C PHE A 159 -3.60 -7.51 2.87
N GLU A 160 -3.13 -7.64 1.64
CA GLU A 160 -1.77 -7.34 1.20
C GLU A 160 -1.78 -5.93 0.60
N LEU A 161 -1.22 -4.98 1.33
CA LEU A 161 -1.22 -3.56 0.95
C LEU A 161 0.10 -3.20 0.26
N LYS A 162 0.02 -2.62 -0.92
CA LYS A 162 1.19 -2.21 -1.69
C LYS A 162 1.06 -0.75 -2.14
N ALA A 163 2.21 -0.11 -2.37
CA ALA A 163 2.23 1.21 -2.99
C ALA A 163 1.52 1.18 -4.36
N PRO A 164 1.00 2.31 -4.84
CA PRO A 164 0.20 2.38 -6.07
C PRO A 164 0.84 1.79 -7.33
N LEU A 165 2.17 1.76 -7.40
CA LEU A 165 2.94 1.25 -8.53
C LEU A 165 3.87 0.12 -8.07
N PRO A 166 3.33 -1.06 -7.66
CA PRO A 166 4.13 -2.15 -7.15
C PRO A 166 4.95 -2.81 -8.25
N ASN A 167 6.08 -3.40 -7.87
CA ASN A 167 6.86 -4.21 -8.81
C ASN A 167 6.29 -5.63 -8.96
N SER A 168 6.78 -6.34 -9.98
CA SER A 168 6.30 -7.69 -10.33
C SER A 168 6.53 -8.71 -9.21
N ASP A 169 7.70 -8.69 -8.58
CA ASP A 169 8.07 -9.70 -7.57
C ASP A 169 7.23 -9.55 -6.30
N GLN A 170 7.04 -8.31 -5.84
CA GLN A 170 6.16 -8.03 -4.71
C GLN A 170 4.72 -8.47 -4.98
N THR A 171 4.23 -8.23 -6.20
CA THR A 171 2.87 -8.63 -6.59
C THR A 171 2.72 -10.15 -6.66
N LYS A 172 3.75 -10.88 -7.16
CA LYS A 172 3.79 -12.35 -7.15
C LYS A 172 3.66 -12.89 -5.73
N VAL A 173 4.49 -12.37 -4.81
CA VAL A 173 4.47 -12.79 -3.41
C VAL A 173 3.12 -12.51 -2.76
N SER A 174 2.51 -11.36 -3.05
CA SER A 174 1.17 -11.04 -2.54
C SER A 174 0.14 -12.03 -3.05
N LYS A 175 0.12 -12.34 -4.35
CA LYS A 175 -0.80 -13.35 -4.92
C LYS A 175 -0.64 -14.72 -4.28
N GLU A 176 0.61 -15.16 -4.08
CA GLU A 176 0.90 -16.42 -3.40
C GLU A 176 0.33 -16.45 -1.97
N LYS A 177 0.51 -15.36 -1.21
CA LYS A 177 -0.02 -15.22 0.14
C LYS A 177 -1.55 -15.30 0.17
N LEU A 178 -2.23 -14.58 -0.74
CA LEU A 178 -3.70 -14.60 -0.81
C LEU A 178 -4.24 -15.99 -1.12
N PHE A 179 -3.63 -16.71 -2.06
CA PHE A 179 -4.00 -18.09 -2.36
C PHE A 179 -3.83 -19.02 -1.16
N LYS A 180 -2.69 -18.91 -0.44
CA LYS A 180 -2.45 -19.69 0.78
C LYS A 180 -3.50 -19.41 1.83
N LEU A 181 -3.85 -18.14 2.07
CA LEU A 181 -4.87 -17.73 3.06
C LEU A 181 -6.25 -18.32 2.75
N LEU A 182 -6.66 -18.31 1.47
CA LEU A 182 -7.98 -18.79 1.05
C LEU A 182 -8.04 -20.32 0.85
N ALA A 183 -6.88 -20.99 0.79
CA ALA A 183 -6.78 -22.45 0.72
C ALA A 183 -6.54 -23.09 2.10
N MET A 184 -6.44 -22.31 3.19
CA MET A 184 -6.25 -22.83 4.54
C MET A 184 -7.47 -23.61 5.05
N GLU A 185 -7.19 -24.72 5.72
CA GLU A 185 -8.15 -25.52 6.47
C GLU A 185 -7.73 -25.63 7.94
N PRO A 186 -8.64 -25.36 8.91
CA PRO A 186 -9.97 -24.78 8.68
C PRO A 186 -9.89 -23.39 8.06
N LYS A 187 -10.99 -22.94 7.44
CA LYS A 187 -11.06 -21.59 6.86
C LYS A 187 -10.86 -20.53 7.95
N LEU A 188 -9.74 -19.81 7.88
CA LEU A 188 -9.34 -18.77 8.85
C LEU A 188 -9.58 -17.34 8.35
N VAL A 189 -9.76 -17.17 7.04
CA VAL A 189 -10.01 -15.90 6.35
C VAL A 189 -11.20 -16.09 5.43
N ASP A 190 -12.13 -15.14 5.44
CA ASP A 190 -13.29 -15.17 4.56
C ASP A 190 -13.01 -14.47 3.23
N TYR A 191 -12.22 -13.39 3.27
CA TYR A 191 -11.83 -12.59 2.11
C TYR A 191 -10.35 -12.21 2.21
N ALA A 192 -9.62 -12.33 1.11
CA ALA A 192 -8.24 -11.92 1.02
C ALA A 192 -8.04 -11.01 -0.22
N TYR A 193 -7.46 -9.83 0.00
CA TYR A 193 -7.38 -8.79 -1.00
C TYR A 193 -5.96 -8.30 -1.25
N PHE A 194 -5.65 -8.03 -2.52
CA PHE A 194 -4.54 -7.22 -2.95
C PHE A 194 -5.02 -5.77 -3.07
N ALA A 195 -4.49 -4.88 -2.22
CA ALA A 195 -5.01 -3.53 -2.09
C ALA A 195 -3.96 -2.47 -2.42
N LEU A 196 -4.34 -1.50 -3.25
CA LEU A 196 -3.58 -0.31 -3.56
C LEU A 196 -4.29 0.91 -2.97
N PRO A 197 -3.62 1.70 -2.09
CA PRO A 197 -4.27 2.76 -1.34
C PRO A 197 -4.73 3.94 -2.20
N TYR A 198 -4.24 4.04 -3.44
CA TYR A 198 -4.68 5.06 -4.35
C TYR A 198 -4.36 4.70 -5.81
N ASN A 199 -5.07 5.31 -6.77
CA ASN A 199 -4.86 5.10 -8.19
C ASN A 199 -4.30 6.38 -8.86
N PRO A 200 -3.03 6.37 -9.32
CA PRO A 200 -2.46 7.54 -10.00
C PRO A 200 -3.06 7.81 -11.38
N TYR A 201 -3.91 6.91 -11.88
CA TYR A 201 -4.56 7.03 -13.19
C TYR A 201 -6.03 7.45 -13.11
N GLY A 202 -6.60 7.62 -11.90
CA GLY A 202 -7.99 7.97 -11.68
C GLY A 202 -8.86 6.77 -11.32
N GLN A 203 -9.72 6.33 -12.22
CA GLN A 203 -10.62 5.19 -11.97
C GLN A 203 -9.90 3.85 -12.12
N LYS A 204 -10.48 2.76 -11.57
CA LYS A 204 -9.90 1.42 -11.64
C LYS A 204 -9.69 0.95 -13.08
N GLU A 205 -10.61 1.28 -13.96
CA GLU A 205 -10.56 0.96 -15.39
C GLU A 205 -9.40 1.64 -16.12
N ASP A 206 -8.93 2.78 -15.61
CA ASP A 206 -7.80 3.53 -16.16
C ASP A 206 -6.44 3.05 -15.65
N TYR A 207 -6.41 2.13 -14.68
CA TYR A 207 -5.16 1.60 -14.15
C TYR A 207 -4.37 0.87 -15.22
N LYS A 208 -3.12 1.30 -15.46
CA LYS A 208 -2.29 0.80 -16.59
C LYS A 208 -0.83 0.53 -16.24
N TRP A 209 -0.53 0.34 -14.95
CA TRP A 209 0.80 -0.12 -14.53
C TRP A 209 0.97 -1.60 -14.85
N ASP A 210 1.89 -1.94 -15.74
CA ASP A 210 2.00 -3.29 -16.34
C ASP A 210 2.43 -4.39 -15.37
N PHE A 211 3.24 -4.07 -14.35
CA PHE A 211 3.86 -5.10 -13.52
C PHE A 211 2.85 -5.96 -12.75
N PRO A 212 1.83 -5.42 -12.07
CA PRO A 212 0.83 -6.24 -11.40
C PRO A 212 -0.13 -6.93 -12.37
N MET A 213 -0.32 -6.40 -13.60
CA MET A 213 -1.21 -7.00 -14.61
C MET A 213 -0.75 -8.38 -15.11
N ARG A 214 0.49 -8.77 -14.79
CA ARG A 214 0.93 -10.15 -15.01
C ARG A 214 0.25 -11.12 -14.07
N TRP A 215 -0.05 -10.67 -12.86
CA TRP A 215 -0.46 -11.50 -11.75
C TRP A 215 -1.95 -11.42 -11.46
N PHE A 216 -2.56 -10.26 -11.68
CA PHE A 216 -3.98 -9.99 -11.46
C PHE A 216 -4.59 -9.33 -12.69
N ASN A 217 -5.86 -9.60 -12.96
CA ASN A 217 -6.66 -8.72 -13.78
C ASN A 217 -7.05 -7.50 -12.93
N MET A 218 -6.21 -6.46 -13.01
CA MET A 218 -6.33 -5.28 -12.13
C MET A 218 -7.66 -4.54 -12.29
N HIS A 219 -8.38 -4.79 -13.38
CA HIS A 219 -9.66 -4.13 -13.67
C HIS A 219 -10.87 -4.94 -13.18
N GLU A 220 -10.79 -6.28 -13.21
CA GLU A 220 -11.96 -7.14 -13.04
C GLU A 220 -11.85 -8.10 -11.84
N ASP A 221 -10.63 -8.43 -11.37
CA ASP A 221 -10.49 -9.35 -10.23
C ASP A 221 -11.10 -8.76 -8.97
N GLU A 222 -12.08 -9.44 -8.38
CA GLU A 222 -12.73 -9.04 -7.13
C GLU A 222 -11.77 -9.01 -5.93
N SER A 223 -10.65 -9.72 -6.03
CA SER A 223 -9.58 -9.72 -5.03
C SER A 223 -8.67 -8.49 -5.11
N VAL A 224 -8.84 -7.63 -6.11
CA VAL A 224 -8.06 -6.40 -6.30
C VAL A 224 -8.89 -5.19 -5.93
N LEU A 225 -8.40 -4.40 -4.96
CA LEU A 225 -9.03 -3.16 -4.51
C LEU A 225 -8.10 -1.99 -4.76
N ILE A 226 -8.58 -0.93 -5.41
CA ILE A 226 -7.77 0.25 -5.74
C ILE A 226 -8.50 1.52 -5.29
N GLY A 227 -7.81 2.36 -4.51
CA GLY A 227 -8.33 3.66 -4.09
C GLY A 227 -9.60 3.56 -3.26
N ASP A 228 -10.69 4.08 -3.78
CA ASP A 228 -12.01 4.14 -3.11
C ASP A 228 -12.53 2.75 -2.73
N GLU A 229 -12.39 1.74 -3.60
CA GLU A 229 -12.83 0.37 -3.27
C GLU A 229 -12.18 -0.13 -1.98
N PHE A 230 -10.90 0.15 -1.78
CA PHE A 230 -10.19 -0.26 -0.56
C PHE A 230 -10.66 0.55 0.66
N TRP A 231 -10.62 1.88 0.57
CA TRP A 231 -10.92 2.74 1.71
C TRP A 231 -12.38 2.66 2.15
N ASP A 232 -13.29 2.59 1.20
CA ASP A 232 -14.72 2.52 1.49
C ASP A 232 -15.11 1.11 2.01
N LEU A 233 -14.40 0.05 1.61
CA LEU A 233 -14.56 -1.26 2.21
C LEU A 233 -14.15 -1.28 3.70
N ILE A 234 -13.02 -0.66 4.05
CA ILE A 234 -12.50 -0.70 5.43
C ILE A 234 -13.04 0.39 6.34
N GLY A 235 -13.59 1.48 5.80
CA GLY A 235 -14.07 2.64 6.58
C GLY A 235 -15.55 2.96 6.42
N GLY A 236 -16.17 2.41 5.37
CA GLY A 236 -17.52 2.75 4.92
C GLY A 236 -17.49 3.83 3.84
N GLU A 237 -18.62 3.96 3.14
CA GLU A 237 -18.80 4.91 2.03
C GLU A 237 -18.35 6.33 2.41
N GLY A 238 -17.60 6.97 1.51
CA GLY A 238 -17.06 8.32 1.65
C GLY A 238 -15.72 8.41 2.37
N THR A 239 -15.15 7.29 2.85
CA THR A 239 -13.85 7.28 3.52
C THR A 239 -12.72 7.73 2.59
N TYR A 240 -12.74 7.32 1.32
CA TYR A 240 -11.75 7.77 0.35
C TYR A 240 -11.81 9.27 0.10
N ASN A 241 -13.00 9.84 -0.03
CA ASN A 241 -13.18 11.28 -0.18
C ASN A 241 -12.62 12.05 1.03
N ASN A 242 -12.89 11.57 2.24
CA ASN A 242 -12.33 12.15 3.46
C ASN A 242 -10.79 12.07 3.45
N PHE A 243 -10.22 10.94 3.06
CA PHE A 243 -8.78 10.78 2.93
C PHE A 243 -8.17 11.81 1.96
N ILE A 244 -8.74 11.97 0.78
CA ILE A 244 -8.28 12.95 -0.23
C ILE A 244 -8.38 14.40 0.31
N GLN A 245 -9.49 14.75 0.97
CA GLN A 245 -9.67 16.07 1.55
C GLN A 245 -8.64 16.39 2.64
N GLU A 246 -8.38 15.45 3.55
CA GLU A 246 -7.38 15.64 4.62
C GLU A 246 -5.96 15.74 4.05
N VAL A 247 -5.60 14.91 3.04
CA VAL A 247 -4.30 15.00 2.36
C VAL A 247 -4.13 16.36 1.67
N ASN A 248 -5.16 16.86 0.98
CA ASN A 248 -5.12 18.16 0.31
C ASN A 248 -4.98 19.30 1.31
N SER A 249 -5.74 19.27 2.40
CA SER A 249 -5.69 20.29 3.47
C SER A 249 -4.31 20.35 4.11
N LEU A 250 -3.79 19.20 4.59
CA LEU A 250 -2.47 19.13 5.20
C LEU A 250 -1.34 19.44 4.21
N GLY A 251 -1.51 19.01 2.95
CA GLY A 251 -0.53 19.23 1.90
C GLY A 251 -0.23 20.71 1.67
N LYS A 252 -1.23 21.58 1.81
CA LYS A 252 -1.06 23.03 1.70
C LYS A 252 -0.12 23.54 2.81
N ASP A 253 -0.40 23.20 4.07
CA ASP A 253 0.36 23.69 5.22
C ASP A 253 1.81 23.18 5.19
N TYR A 254 2.00 21.88 4.91
CA TYR A 254 3.35 21.30 4.87
C TYR A 254 4.16 21.75 3.66
N ARG A 255 3.55 21.99 2.49
CA ARG A 255 4.25 22.57 1.33
C ARG A 255 4.77 23.97 1.65
N GLU A 256 3.98 24.83 2.29
CA GLU A 256 4.43 26.16 2.72
C GLU A 256 5.62 26.06 3.68
N ARG A 257 5.54 25.18 4.69
CA ARG A 257 6.63 24.93 5.63
C ARG A 257 7.89 24.42 4.94
N ILE A 258 7.76 23.49 4.00
CA ILE A 258 8.89 22.96 3.21
C ILE A 258 9.58 24.07 2.42
N TYR A 259 8.83 24.95 1.77
CA TYR A 259 9.40 26.09 1.05
C TYR A 259 10.17 27.01 1.99
N ARG A 260 9.57 27.44 3.08
CA ARG A 260 10.15 28.42 4.01
C ARG A 260 11.26 27.84 4.88
N GLU A 261 10.96 26.72 5.55
CA GLU A 261 11.84 26.18 6.60
C GLU A 261 12.95 25.30 6.02
N PHE A 262 12.66 24.46 5.02
CA PHE A 262 13.65 23.54 4.44
C PHE A 262 14.38 24.14 3.23
N LEU A 263 13.65 24.64 2.24
CA LEU A 263 14.27 25.21 1.04
C LEU A 263 14.85 26.61 1.32
N GLY A 264 14.25 27.38 2.24
CA GLY A 264 14.67 28.75 2.57
C GLY A 264 14.27 29.77 1.52
N ILE A 265 13.16 29.52 0.81
CA ILE A 265 12.60 30.40 -0.23
C ILE A 265 11.11 30.66 0.02
N GLU A 266 10.59 31.76 -0.52
CA GLU A 266 9.14 31.99 -0.51
C GLU A 266 8.43 31.02 -1.45
N PRO A 267 7.24 30.51 -1.05
CA PRO A 267 6.42 29.68 -1.94
C PRO A 267 6.06 30.43 -3.23
N PRO A 268 6.08 29.78 -4.40
CA PRO A 268 5.58 30.38 -5.62
C PRO A 268 4.05 30.64 -5.50
N PRO A 269 3.48 31.59 -6.27
CA PRO A 269 2.06 31.95 -6.16
C PRO A 269 1.08 30.79 -6.33
N ASP A 270 1.48 29.75 -7.08
CA ASP A 270 0.70 28.56 -7.45
C ASP A 270 1.05 27.33 -6.61
N PHE A 271 1.78 27.49 -5.50
CA PHE A 271 2.27 26.33 -4.70
C PHE A 271 1.15 25.45 -4.15
N ASP A 272 -0.06 25.96 -4.01
CA ASP A 272 -1.23 25.26 -3.47
C ASP A 272 -2.26 24.83 -4.53
N GLU A 273 -2.00 25.05 -5.82
CA GLU A 273 -2.89 24.65 -6.91
C GLU A 273 -2.91 23.13 -7.14
N TYR A 274 -1.87 22.42 -6.71
CA TYR A 274 -1.80 20.98 -6.88
C TYR A 274 -2.63 20.26 -5.82
N LEU A 275 -3.84 19.86 -6.21
CA LEU A 275 -4.77 19.09 -5.40
C LEU A 275 -5.00 17.71 -6.00
N LEU A 276 -5.09 16.70 -5.12
CA LEU A 276 -5.57 15.37 -5.50
C LEU A 276 -7.07 15.47 -5.83
N LYS A 277 -7.49 14.75 -6.86
CA LYS A 277 -8.90 14.64 -7.28
C LYS A 277 -9.48 13.31 -6.86
#